data_b6d46b38e6a134e022fcd5b5c930f9b6
#
_entry.id   b6d46b38e6a134e022fcd5b5c930f9b6
#
_cell.length_a   1.000
_cell.length_b   1.000
_cell.length_c   1.000
_cell.angle_alpha   90.00
_cell.angle_beta   90.00
_cell.angle_gamma   90.00
#
_symmetry.space_group_name_H-M   'P 1'
#
loop_
_entity.id
_entity.type
_entity.pdbx_description
1 polymer ?
#
loop_
_entity_poly.entity_id
_entity_poly.type
_entity_poly.pdbx_seq_one_letter_code
_entity_poly.pdbx_strand_id
1 'polypeptide(L)'
;MTSSAHALIDVLAAEGGGDSGFQSPTIAEFYPPAVAEFSVLGIDFEITRITIIMWIATAAILTLLVLAARKASVVPNKLQYLGESGYSLVRDGMARDVIGPKGLPFAPFLASLFFFILANNFMSIFPFAQISPNSRFAIPLVLAVIVWVLYNYIGIREQGAGRYFKDAAIPPGVPKAALILVTPIELLQVFIIRPFTLAVRLFANMFAGHMLLVVFSLGAVYLLNVGNFSVVFAPLSFLMALVMTFFELLVILLQAYVFVILTATYLNGAVEPAH
;
A
#
# COMPACT_ATOMS: atom_id res chain seq x y z
N MET A 1 23.64 9.27 13.09
CA MET A 1 23.52 9.13 11.62
C MET A 1 22.24 9.79 11.04
N THR A 2 21.26 10.11 11.87
CA THR A 2 19.99 10.76 11.47
C THR A 2 20.12 12.26 11.18
N SER A 3 21.05 12.97 11.85
CA SER A 3 21.28 14.41 11.66
C SER A 3 21.72 14.78 10.24
N SER A 4 22.45 13.91 9.56
CA SER A 4 22.93 14.19 8.19
C SER A 4 21.86 14.06 7.12
N ALA A 5 20.86 13.19 7.35
CA ALA A 5 19.73 13.03 6.43
C ALA A 5 18.74 14.22 6.53
N HIS A 6 18.50 14.73 7.75
CA HIS A 6 17.70 15.94 7.93
C HIS A 6 18.40 17.18 7.35
N ALA A 7 19.72 17.31 7.54
CA ALA A 7 20.49 18.39 6.94
C ALA A 7 20.48 18.36 5.40
N LEU A 8 20.47 17.17 4.79
CA LEU A 8 20.37 17.02 3.34
C LEU A 8 18.95 17.38 2.83
N ILE A 9 17.91 17.00 3.57
CA ILE A 9 16.52 17.36 3.25
C ILE A 9 16.32 18.86 3.40
N ASP A 10 16.88 19.49 4.45
CA ASP A 10 16.81 20.94 4.66
C ASP A 10 17.58 21.72 3.61
N VAL A 11 18.73 21.20 3.14
CA VAL A 11 19.50 21.81 2.04
C VAL A 11 18.73 21.69 0.71
N LEU A 12 18.14 20.55 0.40
CA LEU A 12 17.33 20.35 -0.79
C LEU A 12 16.02 21.17 -0.76
N ALA A 13 15.46 21.40 0.44
CA ALA A 13 14.30 22.28 0.63
C ALA A 13 14.68 23.77 0.52
N ALA A 14 15.89 24.16 0.94
CA ALA A 14 16.40 25.54 0.86
C ALA A 14 16.80 25.94 -0.56
N GLU A 15 17.24 25.01 -1.41
CA GLU A 15 17.52 25.28 -2.82
C GLU A 15 16.25 25.54 -3.67
N GLY A 16 15.05 25.20 -3.16
CA GLY A 16 13.76 25.54 -3.76
C GLY A 16 13.19 26.92 -3.36
N GLY A 17 13.84 27.65 -2.45
CA GLY A 17 13.34 28.87 -1.81
C GLY A 17 13.93 30.16 -2.35
N GLY A 18 13.65 30.49 -3.60
CA GLY A 18 13.93 31.81 -4.18
C GLY A 18 12.70 32.41 -4.84
N ASP A 19 12.18 33.48 -4.23
CA ASP A 19 11.24 34.44 -4.81
C ASP A 19 9.77 33.92 -5.04
N SER A 20 8.80 34.74 -4.68
CA SER A 20 7.34 34.77 -4.92
C SER A 20 6.69 33.86 -6.00
N GLY A 21 7.35 32.75 -6.34
CA GLY A 21 6.94 31.76 -7.32
C GLY A 21 6.08 30.64 -6.73
N PHE A 22 5.55 29.79 -7.60
CA PHE A 22 4.84 28.56 -7.24
C PHE A 22 5.75 27.65 -6.41
N GLN A 23 5.39 27.40 -5.14
CA GLN A 23 6.06 26.39 -4.33
C GLN A 23 5.56 25.00 -4.73
N SER A 24 6.39 24.28 -5.47
CA SER A 24 6.09 22.90 -5.83
C SER A 24 6.10 21.99 -4.59
N PRO A 25 5.20 21.01 -4.47
CA PRO A 25 5.22 20.05 -3.38
C PRO A 25 6.55 19.29 -3.38
N THR A 26 7.12 19.11 -2.20
CA THR A 26 8.42 18.46 -2.00
C THR A 26 8.25 17.14 -1.27
N ILE A 27 9.27 16.28 -1.37
CA ILE A 27 9.32 15.00 -0.65
C ILE A 27 9.26 15.23 0.88
N ALA A 28 9.66 16.40 1.36
CA ALA A 28 9.62 16.75 2.79
C ALA A 28 8.22 16.68 3.40
N GLU A 29 7.15 16.85 2.62
CA GLU A 29 5.75 16.72 3.09
C GLU A 29 5.44 15.31 3.62
N PHE A 30 6.12 14.28 3.09
CA PHE A 30 5.97 12.90 3.54
C PHE A 30 6.82 12.55 4.76
N TYR A 31 7.69 13.47 5.21
CA TYR A 31 8.55 13.31 6.38
C TYR A 31 8.31 14.43 7.40
N PRO A 32 7.07 14.53 7.96
CA PRO A 32 6.78 15.51 8.98
C PRO A 32 7.66 15.29 10.22
N PRO A 33 7.95 16.37 10.98
CA PRO A 33 8.74 16.28 12.18
C PRO A 33 8.10 15.31 13.20
N ALA A 34 8.94 14.69 14.02
CA ALA A 34 8.49 13.80 15.07
C ALA A 34 7.65 14.55 16.11
N VAL A 35 6.52 13.97 16.49
CA VAL A 35 5.66 14.47 17.57
C VAL A 35 6.18 14.01 18.93
N ALA A 36 6.77 12.81 18.97
CA ALA A 36 7.42 12.26 20.15
C ALA A 36 8.60 11.38 19.71
N GLU A 37 9.70 11.50 20.44
CA GLU A 37 10.89 10.71 20.26
C GLU A 37 11.18 9.92 21.54
N PHE A 38 11.47 8.64 21.39
CA PHE A 38 11.90 7.81 22.51
C PHE A 38 12.93 6.78 22.02
N SER A 39 13.96 6.53 22.85
CA SER A 39 14.97 5.53 22.54
C SER A 39 14.75 4.29 23.40
N VAL A 40 14.72 3.11 22.76
CA VAL A 40 14.65 1.81 23.42
C VAL A 40 15.82 0.97 22.94
N LEU A 41 16.65 0.51 23.87
CA LEU A 41 17.81 -0.33 23.57
C LEU A 41 18.80 0.29 22.55
N GLY A 42 18.92 1.64 22.52
CA GLY A 42 19.82 2.33 21.59
C GLY A 42 19.25 2.49 20.16
N ILE A 43 17.99 2.16 19.96
CA ILE A 43 17.24 2.43 18.70
C ILE A 43 16.30 3.59 18.98
N ASP A 44 16.43 4.66 18.20
CA ASP A 44 15.56 5.83 18.29
C ASP A 44 14.28 5.57 17.52
N PHE A 45 13.15 5.68 18.21
CA PHE A 45 11.82 5.57 17.64
C PHE A 45 11.18 6.96 17.58
N GLU A 46 10.68 7.30 16.40
CA GLU A 46 9.99 8.55 16.15
C GLU A 46 8.49 8.28 15.91
N ILE A 47 7.63 8.85 16.74
CA ILE A 47 6.20 8.88 16.46
C ILE A 47 5.91 10.15 15.66
N THR A 48 5.57 9.97 14.39
CA THR A 48 5.21 11.06 13.49
C THR A 48 3.70 11.17 13.34
N ARG A 49 3.20 12.30 12.82
CA ARG A 49 1.79 12.47 12.46
C ARG A 49 1.25 11.29 11.62
N ILE A 50 2.06 10.76 10.71
CA ILE A 50 1.66 9.64 9.82
C ILE A 50 1.46 8.35 10.63
N THR A 51 2.29 8.09 11.64
CA THR A 51 2.13 6.94 12.55
C THR A 51 0.82 7.01 13.32
N ILE A 52 0.46 8.21 13.80
CA ILE A 52 -0.80 8.44 14.52
C ILE A 52 -2.00 8.22 13.59
N ILE A 53 -1.94 8.74 12.35
CA ILE A 53 -2.99 8.53 11.33
C ILE A 53 -3.16 7.04 11.04
N MET A 54 -2.07 6.29 10.91
CA MET A 54 -2.11 4.83 10.69
C MET A 54 -2.81 4.11 11.85
N TRP A 55 -2.53 4.48 13.09
CA TRP A 55 -3.19 3.88 14.26
C TRP A 55 -4.67 4.21 14.30
N ILE A 56 -5.04 5.47 14.03
CA ILE A 56 -6.44 5.91 13.99
C ILE A 56 -7.19 5.17 12.88
N ALA A 57 -6.64 5.08 11.67
CA ALA A 57 -7.25 4.38 10.55
C ALA A 57 -7.46 2.89 10.88
N THR A 58 -6.43 2.26 11.45
CA THR A 58 -6.50 0.84 11.85
C THR A 58 -7.51 0.62 12.96
N ALA A 59 -7.53 1.47 14.00
CA ALA A 59 -8.51 1.39 15.08
C ALA A 59 -9.94 1.63 14.59
N ALA A 60 -10.13 2.57 13.66
CA ALA A 60 -11.44 2.87 13.09
C ALA A 60 -12.00 1.67 12.29
N ILE A 61 -11.19 1.07 11.41
CA ILE A 61 -11.64 -0.09 10.63
C ILE A 61 -11.88 -1.32 11.51
N LEU A 62 -11.02 -1.59 12.49
CA LEU A 62 -11.22 -2.68 13.44
C LEU A 62 -12.50 -2.49 14.23
N THR A 63 -12.77 -1.27 14.74
CA THR A 63 -13.98 -0.94 15.46
C THR A 63 -15.21 -1.14 14.58
N LEU A 64 -15.17 -0.69 13.33
CA LEU A 64 -16.25 -0.87 12.36
C LEU A 64 -16.54 -2.36 12.10
N LEU A 65 -15.53 -3.17 11.87
CA LEU A 65 -15.68 -4.61 11.64
C LEU A 65 -16.20 -5.34 12.88
N VAL A 66 -15.70 -4.99 14.07
CA VAL A 66 -16.19 -5.55 15.35
C VAL A 66 -17.65 -5.17 15.61
N LEU A 67 -18.04 -3.92 15.35
CA LEU A 67 -19.43 -3.48 15.49
C LEU A 67 -20.35 -4.16 14.47
N ALA A 68 -19.87 -4.38 13.24
CA ALA A 68 -20.59 -5.11 12.23
C ALA A 68 -20.83 -6.58 12.62
N ALA A 69 -19.86 -7.22 13.30
CA ALA A 69 -19.93 -8.61 13.73
C ALA A 69 -20.71 -8.82 15.05
N ARG A 70 -20.73 -7.83 15.96
CA ARG A 70 -21.29 -7.99 17.31
C ARG A 70 -22.79 -8.27 17.39
N LYS A 71 -23.58 -7.84 16.40
CA LYS A 71 -25.04 -8.01 16.35
C LYS A 71 -25.45 -8.67 15.04
N ALA A 72 -24.81 -9.79 14.71
CA ALA A 72 -25.15 -10.55 13.52
C ALA A 72 -26.60 -11.03 13.61
N SER A 73 -27.44 -10.57 12.70
CA SER A 73 -28.85 -10.97 12.59
C SER A 73 -29.10 -11.54 11.19
N VAL A 74 -30.14 -12.39 11.08
CA VAL A 74 -30.55 -13.02 9.80
C VAL A 74 -30.92 -11.95 8.76
N VAL A 75 -31.46 -10.82 9.20
CA VAL A 75 -31.69 -9.63 8.36
C VAL A 75 -30.60 -8.60 8.71
N PRO A 76 -29.57 -8.45 7.87
CA PRO A 76 -28.41 -7.62 8.20
C PRO A 76 -28.75 -6.14 8.25
N ASN A 77 -28.24 -5.44 9.24
CA ASN A 77 -28.17 -3.99 9.30
C ASN A 77 -27.23 -3.49 8.19
N LYS A 78 -27.36 -2.21 7.78
CA LYS A 78 -26.50 -1.58 6.76
C LYS A 78 -25.01 -1.75 7.06
N LEU A 79 -24.61 -1.61 8.33
CA LEU A 79 -23.22 -1.77 8.77
C LEU A 79 -22.77 -3.23 8.68
N GLN A 80 -23.61 -4.16 9.13
CA GLN A 80 -23.37 -5.60 9.00
C GLN A 80 -23.26 -6.02 7.53
N TYR A 81 -24.20 -5.57 6.69
CA TYR A 81 -24.18 -5.83 5.25
C TYR A 81 -22.86 -5.34 4.59
N LEU A 82 -22.40 -4.14 4.96
CA LEU A 82 -21.13 -3.60 4.42
C LEU A 82 -19.92 -4.44 4.84
N GLY A 83 -19.84 -4.83 6.11
CA GLY A 83 -18.77 -5.67 6.63
C GLY A 83 -18.78 -7.08 6.04
N GLU A 84 -19.96 -7.72 5.96
CA GLU A 84 -20.13 -9.05 5.37
C GLU A 84 -19.85 -9.04 3.86
N SER A 85 -20.31 -8.02 3.13
CA SER A 85 -20.04 -7.88 1.69
C SER A 85 -18.55 -7.70 1.41
N GLY A 86 -17.87 -6.87 2.20
CA GLY A 86 -16.43 -6.69 2.08
C GLY A 86 -15.65 -7.98 2.42
N TYR A 87 -16.07 -8.70 3.47
CA TYR A 87 -15.44 -9.96 3.82
C TYR A 87 -15.72 -11.05 2.78
N SER A 88 -16.95 -11.16 2.24
CA SER A 88 -17.30 -12.12 1.21
C SER A 88 -16.57 -11.86 -0.11
N LEU A 89 -16.34 -10.58 -0.46
CA LEU A 89 -15.50 -10.21 -1.61
C LEU A 89 -14.10 -10.82 -1.50
N VAL A 90 -13.50 -10.76 -0.32
CA VAL A 90 -12.15 -11.31 -0.11
C VAL A 90 -12.21 -12.85 0.01
N ARG A 91 -13.16 -13.39 0.78
CA ARG A 91 -13.28 -14.83 1.02
C ARG A 91 -13.62 -15.61 -0.24
N ASP A 92 -14.65 -15.16 -0.95
CA ASP A 92 -15.17 -15.88 -2.11
C ASP A 92 -14.47 -15.43 -3.39
N GLY A 93 -14.36 -14.11 -3.65
CA GLY A 93 -13.77 -13.58 -4.88
C GLY A 93 -12.22 -13.60 -4.92
N MET A 94 -11.53 -13.78 -3.80
CA MET A 94 -10.07 -13.85 -3.82
C MET A 94 -9.54 -15.16 -3.25
N ALA A 95 -9.91 -15.54 -2.01
CA ALA A 95 -9.37 -16.74 -1.41
C ALA A 95 -9.89 -18.00 -2.10
N ARG A 96 -11.21 -18.10 -2.34
CA ARG A 96 -11.84 -19.28 -2.94
C ARG A 96 -11.59 -19.35 -4.45
N ASP A 97 -11.74 -18.24 -5.17
CA ASP A 97 -11.63 -18.24 -6.63
C ASP A 97 -10.18 -18.37 -7.10
N VAL A 98 -9.21 -17.82 -6.36
CA VAL A 98 -7.78 -17.85 -6.74
C VAL A 98 -7.06 -19.07 -6.19
N ILE A 99 -7.28 -19.42 -4.91
CA ILE A 99 -6.54 -20.52 -4.24
C ILE A 99 -7.39 -21.82 -4.22
N GLY A 100 -8.70 -21.72 -4.42
CA GLY A 100 -9.61 -22.85 -4.29
C GLY A 100 -10.03 -23.13 -2.84
N PRO A 101 -10.58 -24.32 -2.54
CA PRO A 101 -11.05 -24.68 -1.20
C PRO A 101 -9.96 -24.62 -0.12
N LYS A 102 -8.70 -24.88 -0.50
CA LYS A 102 -7.52 -24.77 0.39
C LYS A 102 -7.19 -23.33 0.76
N GLY A 103 -7.76 -22.35 0.06
CA GLY A 103 -7.57 -20.93 0.33
C GLY A 103 -8.42 -20.39 1.48
N LEU A 104 -9.51 -21.05 1.84
CA LEU A 104 -10.44 -20.58 2.86
C LEU A 104 -9.79 -20.29 4.24
N PRO A 105 -8.84 -21.10 4.73
CA PRO A 105 -8.12 -20.79 5.97
C PRO A 105 -7.32 -19.48 5.92
N PHE A 106 -6.93 -19.02 4.73
CA PHE A 106 -6.19 -17.76 4.55
C PHE A 106 -7.10 -16.54 4.37
N ALA A 107 -8.42 -16.76 4.21
CA ALA A 107 -9.39 -15.66 4.02
C ALA A 107 -9.34 -14.60 5.15
N PRO A 108 -9.22 -14.92 6.45
CA PRO A 108 -9.09 -13.91 7.50
C PRO A 108 -7.81 -13.05 7.36
N PHE A 109 -6.70 -13.65 6.98
CA PHE A 109 -5.44 -12.93 6.75
C PHE A 109 -5.56 -11.99 5.54
N LEU A 110 -6.09 -12.49 4.42
CA LEU A 110 -6.32 -11.70 3.21
C LEU A 110 -7.30 -10.54 3.48
N ALA A 111 -8.36 -10.80 4.25
CA ALA A 111 -9.30 -9.75 4.66
C ALA A 111 -8.63 -8.69 5.56
N SER A 112 -7.78 -9.12 6.49
CA SER A 112 -7.01 -8.18 7.34
C SER A 112 -6.12 -7.27 6.51
N LEU A 113 -5.41 -7.82 5.51
CA LEU A 113 -4.61 -7.03 4.56
C LEU A 113 -5.48 -6.07 3.76
N PHE A 114 -6.60 -6.56 3.22
CA PHE A 114 -7.52 -5.75 2.42
C PHE A 114 -8.02 -4.52 3.19
N PHE A 115 -8.60 -4.76 4.36
CA PHE A 115 -9.17 -3.69 5.16
C PHE A 115 -8.11 -2.75 5.73
N PHE A 116 -6.93 -3.27 6.11
CA PHE A 116 -5.82 -2.46 6.57
C PHE A 116 -5.34 -1.50 5.47
N ILE A 117 -5.07 -2.02 4.26
CA ILE A 117 -4.61 -1.22 3.13
C ILE A 117 -5.68 -0.22 2.71
N LEU A 118 -6.94 -0.67 2.62
CA LEU A 118 -8.07 0.18 2.24
C LEU A 118 -8.23 1.36 3.21
N ALA A 119 -8.24 1.10 4.53
CA ALA A 119 -8.40 2.14 5.55
C ALA A 119 -7.25 3.15 5.53
N ASN A 120 -6.00 2.67 5.44
CA ASN A 120 -4.84 3.55 5.39
C ASN A 120 -4.76 4.36 4.11
N ASN A 121 -5.13 3.79 2.96
CA ASN A 121 -5.18 4.52 1.70
C ASN A 121 -6.30 5.56 1.72
N PHE A 122 -7.45 5.27 2.33
CA PHE A 122 -8.57 6.21 2.43
C PHE A 122 -8.22 7.49 3.19
N MET A 123 -7.20 7.45 4.05
CA MET A 123 -6.72 8.64 4.76
C MET A 123 -6.15 9.71 3.83
N SER A 124 -5.73 9.39 2.60
CA SER A 124 -5.25 10.38 1.63
C SER A 124 -6.34 11.37 1.21
N ILE A 125 -7.60 10.92 1.12
CA ILE A 125 -8.74 11.77 0.73
C ILE A 125 -9.42 12.39 1.95
N PHE A 126 -9.16 11.85 3.16
CA PHE A 126 -9.84 12.33 4.35
C PHE A 126 -9.37 13.75 4.71
N PRO A 127 -10.30 14.75 4.86
CA PRO A 127 -9.96 16.18 4.92
C PRO A 127 -8.96 16.59 6.01
N PHE A 128 -8.89 15.85 7.12
CA PHE A 128 -7.99 16.17 8.25
C PHE A 128 -6.67 15.41 8.19
N ALA A 129 -6.60 14.30 7.45
CA ALA A 129 -5.40 13.50 7.31
C ALA A 129 -4.59 13.90 6.06
N GLN A 130 -5.23 13.89 4.91
CA GLN A 130 -4.71 14.27 3.59
C GLN A 130 -3.42 13.54 3.14
N ILE A 131 -2.93 12.59 3.93
CA ILE A 131 -1.73 11.79 3.65
C ILE A 131 -2.05 10.33 3.97
N SER A 132 -1.78 9.43 3.01
CA SER A 132 -1.84 8.00 3.26
C SER A 132 -0.57 7.55 3.98
N PRO A 133 -0.67 6.75 5.06
CA PRO A 133 0.50 6.08 5.65
C PRO A 133 1.29 5.24 4.65
N ASN A 134 0.63 4.63 3.66
CA ASN A 134 1.25 3.82 2.62
C ASN A 134 2.05 4.64 1.59
N SER A 135 2.02 5.97 1.63
CA SER A 135 2.91 6.83 0.86
C SER A 135 4.35 6.90 1.42
N ARG A 136 4.63 6.25 2.55
CA ARG A 136 5.98 5.99 3.04
C ARG A 136 6.38 4.56 2.68
N PHE A 137 7.49 4.39 1.97
CA PHE A 137 7.94 3.08 1.46
C PHE A 137 8.11 2.00 2.54
N ALA A 138 8.44 2.41 3.77
CA ALA A 138 8.65 1.47 4.88
C ALA A 138 7.40 0.63 5.19
N ILE A 139 6.19 1.22 5.16
CA ILE A 139 4.94 0.51 5.50
C ILE A 139 4.57 -0.53 4.42
N PRO A 140 4.51 -0.18 3.12
CA PRO A 140 4.35 -1.17 2.06
C PRO A 140 5.40 -2.27 2.06
N LEU A 141 6.66 -1.93 2.38
CA LEU A 141 7.75 -2.91 2.47
C LEU A 141 7.49 -3.93 3.59
N VAL A 142 7.09 -3.47 4.78
CA VAL A 142 6.77 -4.37 5.91
C VAL A 142 5.62 -5.31 5.54
N LEU A 143 4.55 -4.79 4.91
CA LEU A 143 3.43 -5.62 4.45
C LEU A 143 3.87 -6.66 3.42
N ALA A 144 4.69 -6.26 2.45
CA ALA A 144 5.22 -7.16 1.43
C ALA A 144 6.15 -8.23 2.04
N VAL A 145 6.96 -7.88 3.04
CA VAL A 145 7.81 -8.84 3.78
C VAL A 145 6.96 -9.83 4.57
N ILE A 146 5.88 -9.39 5.23
CA ILE A 146 4.95 -10.30 5.93
C ILE A 146 4.36 -11.31 4.95
N VAL A 147 3.88 -10.85 3.79
CA VAL A 147 3.36 -11.71 2.73
C VAL A 147 4.45 -12.67 2.23
N TRP A 148 5.67 -12.16 2.01
CA TRP A 148 6.82 -12.93 1.55
C TRP A 148 7.19 -14.06 2.52
N VAL A 149 7.28 -13.75 3.81
CA VAL A 149 7.55 -14.75 4.85
C VAL A 149 6.44 -15.80 4.88
N LEU A 150 5.18 -15.37 4.78
CA LEU A 150 4.03 -16.28 4.86
C LEU A 150 4.01 -17.27 3.69
N TYR A 151 4.11 -16.80 2.45
CA TYR A 151 4.03 -17.74 1.31
C TYR A 151 5.25 -18.66 1.23
N ASN A 152 6.46 -18.19 1.61
CA ASN A 152 7.62 -19.07 1.70
C ASN A 152 7.46 -20.11 2.82
N TYR A 153 6.96 -19.70 3.99
CA TYR A 153 6.70 -20.62 5.10
C TYR A 153 5.70 -21.71 4.71
N ILE A 154 4.60 -21.32 4.07
CA ILE A 154 3.57 -22.27 3.61
C ILE A 154 4.12 -23.20 2.53
N GLY A 155 4.85 -22.67 1.55
CA GLY A 155 5.46 -23.48 0.50
C GLY A 155 6.44 -24.52 1.06
N ILE A 156 7.27 -24.14 2.02
CA ILE A 156 8.19 -25.06 2.69
C ILE A 156 7.43 -26.11 3.50
N ARG A 157 6.33 -25.72 4.16
CA ARG A 157 5.51 -26.63 4.98
C ARG A 157 4.73 -27.64 4.16
N GLU A 158 4.09 -27.20 3.07
CA GLU A 158 3.22 -28.07 2.24
C GLU A 158 4.01 -28.96 1.28
N GLN A 159 5.09 -28.45 0.70
CA GLN A 159 5.86 -29.14 -0.33
C GLN A 159 7.15 -29.79 0.21
N GLY A 160 7.61 -29.37 1.40
CA GLY A 160 8.92 -29.67 1.92
C GLY A 160 10.02 -28.79 1.33
N ALA A 161 11.03 -28.43 2.16
CA ALA A 161 12.05 -27.44 1.78
C ALA A 161 12.80 -27.79 0.48
N GLY A 162 13.24 -29.04 0.32
CA GLY A 162 13.99 -29.47 -0.85
C GLY A 162 13.21 -29.37 -2.17
N ARG A 163 11.93 -29.78 -2.13
CA ARG A 163 11.06 -29.70 -3.31
C ARG A 163 10.68 -28.25 -3.62
N TYR A 164 10.33 -27.47 -2.63
CA TYR A 164 9.98 -26.06 -2.79
C TYR A 164 11.10 -25.25 -3.49
N PHE A 165 12.35 -25.36 -3.01
CA PHE A 165 13.46 -24.66 -3.65
C PHE A 165 13.78 -25.22 -5.04
N LYS A 166 13.61 -26.52 -5.26
CA LYS A 166 13.80 -27.12 -6.57
C LYS A 166 12.75 -26.64 -7.57
N ASP A 167 11.48 -26.62 -7.18
CA ASP A 167 10.38 -26.19 -8.05
C ASP A 167 10.43 -24.68 -8.31
N ALA A 168 10.89 -23.89 -7.32
CA ALA A 168 11.16 -22.47 -7.50
C ALA A 168 12.35 -22.19 -8.45
N ALA A 169 13.34 -23.10 -8.52
CA ALA A 169 14.52 -22.95 -9.36
C ALA A 169 14.35 -23.54 -10.76
N ILE A 170 13.53 -24.59 -10.90
CA ILE A 170 13.39 -25.39 -12.12
C ILE A 170 11.92 -25.48 -12.50
N PRO A 171 11.37 -24.50 -13.23
CA PRO A 171 9.99 -24.57 -13.69
C PRO A 171 9.80 -25.77 -14.66
N PRO A 172 8.65 -26.46 -14.57
CA PRO A 172 8.37 -27.61 -15.42
C PRO A 172 8.31 -27.23 -16.90
N GLY A 173 8.83 -28.13 -17.77
CA GLY A 173 8.76 -27.95 -19.22
C GLY A 173 9.90 -27.16 -19.84
N VAL A 174 10.90 -26.71 -19.07
CA VAL A 174 12.04 -25.93 -19.58
C VAL A 174 13.15 -26.89 -20.06
N PRO A 175 13.70 -26.72 -21.30
CA PRO A 175 14.83 -27.50 -21.79
C PRO A 175 16.07 -27.30 -20.92
N LYS A 176 16.88 -28.37 -20.71
CA LYS A 176 18.07 -28.33 -19.83
C LYS A 176 19.07 -27.20 -20.18
N ALA A 177 19.22 -26.90 -21.46
CA ALA A 177 20.11 -25.82 -21.92
C ALA A 177 19.63 -24.42 -21.47
N ALA A 178 18.31 -24.19 -21.40
CA ALA A 178 17.72 -22.93 -20.98
C ALA A 178 17.72 -22.74 -19.45
N LEU A 179 17.83 -23.82 -18.67
CA LEU A 179 17.84 -23.78 -17.19
C LEU A 179 18.98 -22.91 -16.62
N ILE A 180 20.13 -22.84 -17.32
CA ILE A 180 21.27 -22.01 -16.87
C ILE A 180 20.85 -20.53 -16.76
N LEU A 181 19.98 -20.07 -17.67
CA LEU A 181 19.50 -18.69 -17.68
C LEU A 181 18.21 -18.52 -16.85
N VAL A 182 17.28 -19.48 -16.94
CA VAL A 182 15.96 -19.40 -16.32
C VAL A 182 16.03 -19.55 -14.79
N THR A 183 16.86 -20.46 -14.29
CA THR A 183 16.98 -20.69 -12.84
C THR A 183 17.35 -19.43 -12.02
N PRO A 184 18.40 -18.66 -12.37
CA PRO A 184 18.71 -17.45 -11.61
C PRO A 184 17.62 -16.38 -11.71
N ILE A 185 16.93 -16.29 -12.86
CA ILE A 185 15.83 -15.35 -13.06
C ILE A 185 14.63 -15.72 -12.18
N GLU A 186 14.24 -16.99 -12.15
CA GLU A 186 13.13 -17.48 -11.33
C GLU A 186 13.40 -17.31 -9.82
N LEU A 187 14.62 -17.64 -9.38
CA LEU A 187 15.02 -17.40 -7.98
C LEU A 187 14.96 -15.90 -7.64
N LEU A 188 15.50 -15.06 -8.51
CA LEU A 188 15.43 -13.61 -8.33
C LEU A 188 13.97 -13.12 -8.28
N GLN A 189 13.12 -13.66 -9.16
CA GLN A 189 11.71 -13.33 -9.22
C GLN A 189 10.98 -13.71 -7.93
N VAL A 190 11.10 -14.95 -7.46
CA VAL A 190 10.37 -15.44 -6.29
C VAL A 190 10.84 -14.75 -5.00
N PHE A 191 12.15 -14.57 -4.81
CA PHE A 191 12.69 -14.10 -3.53
C PHE A 191 12.86 -12.60 -3.44
N ILE A 192 13.07 -11.89 -4.55
CA ILE A 192 13.36 -10.45 -4.54
C ILE A 192 12.29 -9.65 -5.29
N ILE A 193 12.00 -10.01 -6.55
CA ILE A 193 11.16 -9.18 -7.41
C ILE A 193 9.70 -9.16 -6.92
N ARG A 194 9.13 -10.30 -6.54
CA ARG A 194 7.73 -10.38 -6.06
C ARG A 194 7.46 -9.48 -4.85
N PRO A 195 8.21 -9.59 -3.73
CA PRO A 195 7.97 -8.71 -2.58
C PRO A 195 8.29 -7.25 -2.88
N PHE A 196 9.36 -6.99 -3.64
CA PHE A 196 9.74 -5.63 -4.00
C PHE A 196 8.68 -4.94 -4.88
N THR A 197 8.21 -5.59 -5.94
CA THR A 197 7.18 -5.03 -6.82
C THR A 197 5.85 -4.84 -6.10
N LEU A 198 5.51 -5.73 -5.15
CA LEU A 198 4.31 -5.60 -4.32
C LEU A 198 4.39 -4.34 -3.44
N ALA A 199 5.54 -4.10 -2.80
CA ALA A 199 5.79 -2.91 -1.97
C ALA A 199 5.81 -1.63 -2.80
N VAL A 200 6.58 -1.61 -3.91
CA VAL A 200 6.72 -0.44 -4.78
C VAL A 200 5.38 -0.03 -5.39
N ARG A 201 4.56 -0.99 -5.80
CA ARG A 201 3.25 -0.70 -6.39
C ARG A 201 2.34 0.04 -5.41
N LEU A 202 2.25 -0.43 -4.15
CA LEU A 202 1.44 0.21 -3.12
C LEU A 202 1.99 1.61 -2.81
N PHE A 203 3.29 1.73 -2.62
CA PHE A 203 3.96 3.00 -2.38
C PHE A 203 3.76 3.99 -3.54
N ALA A 204 4.12 3.58 -4.77
CA ALA A 204 4.12 4.47 -5.92
C ALA A 204 2.72 5.03 -6.24
N ASN A 205 1.68 4.20 -6.13
CA ASN A 205 0.32 4.64 -6.39
C ASN A 205 -0.13 5.69 -5.36
N MET A 206 0.16 5.49 -4.07
CA MET A 206 -0.22 6.43 -3.02
C MET A 206 0.62 7.70 -3.05
N PHE A 207 1.92 7.58 -3.31
CA PHE A 207 2.83 8.71 -3.44
C PHE A 207 2.48 9.59 -4.66
N ALA A 208 2.34 8.98 -5.84
CA ALA A 208 2.04 9.71 -7.08
C ALA A 208 0.63 10.34 -7.04
N GLY A 209 -0.38 9.63 -6.53
CA GLY A 209 -1.75 10.15 -6.39
C GLY A 209 -1.78 11.41 -5.52
N HIS A 210 -1.17 11.35 -4.34
CA HIS A 210 -1.08 12.49 -3.43
C HIS A 210 -0.32 13.67 -4.05
N MET A 211 0.84 13.43 -4.67
CA MET A 211 1.63 14.48 -5.31
C MET A 211 0.85 15.21 -6.42
N LEU A 212 0.13 14.46 -7.28
CA LEU A 212 -0.70 15.05 -8.32
C LEU A 212 -1.83 15.89 -7.74
N LEU A 213 -2.50 15.40 -6.70
CA LEU A 213 -3.58 16.13 -6.04
C LEU A 213 -3.07 17.45 -5.43
N VAL A 214 -1.92 17.40 -4.74
CA VAL A 214 -1.30 18.58 -4.14
C VAL A 214 -0.86 19.59 -5.20
N VAL A 215 -0.23 19.14 -6.29
CA VAL A 215 0.20 20.02 -7.41
C VAL A 215 -0.99 20.79 -7.99
N PHE A 216 -2.10 20.10 -8.31
CA PHE A 216 -3.26 20.78 -8.89
C PHE A 216 -3.99 21.68 -7.88
N SER A 217 -4.05 21.27 -6.60
CA SER A 217 -4.68 22.07 -5.55
C SER A 217 -3.89 23.35 -5.25
N LEU A 218 -2.58 23.23 -5.03
CA LEU A 218 -1.70 24.38 -4.82
C LEU A 218 -1.62 25.25 -6.07
N GLY A 219 -1.58 24.64 -7.25
CA GLY A 219 -1.61 25.34 -8.53
C GLY A 219 -2.86 26.21 -8.68
N ALA A 220 -4.03 25.72 -8.30
CA ALA A 220 -5.27 26.48 -8.33
C ALA A 220 -5.20 27.70 -7.40
N VAL A 221 -4.74 27.51 -6.15
CA VAL A 221 -4.59 28.60 -5.16
C VAL A 221 -3.55 29.62 -5.62
N TYR A 222 -2.42 29.17 -6.13
CA TYR A 222 -1.37 30.06 -6.65
C TYR A 222 -1.88 30.91 -7.81
N LEU A 223 -2.53 30.30 -8.81
CA LEU A 223 -3.07 31.02 -9.97
C LEU A 223 -4.13 32.07 -9.60
N LEU A 224 -4.90 31.84 -8.53
CA LEU A 224 -5.86 32.82 -7.99
C LEU A 224 -5.15 34.02 -7.36
N ASN A 225 -3.99 33.82 -6.72
CA ASN A 225 -3.29 34.87 -5.97
C ASN A 225 -2.33 35.72 -6.80
N VAL A 226 -1.87 35.26 -7.97
CA VAL A 226 -0.91 35.97 -8.80
C VAL A 226 -1.47 37.26 -9.42
N GLY A 227 -2.79 37.42 -9.52
CA GLY A 227 -3.46 38.66 -9.97
C GLY A 227 -3.27 39.03 -11.45
N ASN A 228 -2.62 38.17 -12.25
CA ASN A 228 -2.36 38.35 -13.67
C ASN A 228 -3.37 37.57 -14.52
N PHE A 229 -3.21 37.59 -15.84
CA PHE A 229 -4.01 36.80 -16.80
C PHE A 229 -4.06 35.30 -16.46
N SER A 230 -3.08 34.81 -15.68
CA SER A 230 -3.01 33.43 -15.16
C SER A 230 -4.23 33.00 -14.34
N VAL A 231 -4.99 33.91 -13.75
CA VAL A 231 -6.24 33.64 -13.01
C VAL A 231 -7.25 32.88 -13.87
N VAL A 232 -7.26 33.09 -15.19
CA VAL A 232 -8.14 32.38 -16.12
C VAL A 232 -7.91 30.88 -16.12
N PHE A 233 -6.72 30.39 -15.75
CA PHE A 233 -6.38 28.96 -15.65
C PHE A 233 -6.68 28.35 -14.28
N ALA A 234 -6.98 29.15 -13.26
CA ALA A 234 -7.29 28.65 -11.91
C ALA A 234 -8.51 27.71 -11.87
N PRO A 235 -9.64 27.99 -12.57
CA PRO A 235 -10.78 27.04 -12.62
C PRO A 235 -10.41 25.71 -13.26
N LEU A 236 -9.52 25.70 -14.26
CA LEU A 236 -9.05 24.48 -14.91
C LEU A 236 -8.19 23.65 -13.95
N SER A 237 -7.29 24.27 -13.20
CA SER A 237 -6.45 23.59 -12.19
C SER A 237 -7.33 23.02 -11.08
N PHE A 238 -8.34 23.76 -10.61
CA PHE A 238 -9.30 23.26 -9.61
C PHE A 238 -10.12 22.08 -10.14
N LEU A 239 -10.58 22.16 -11.40
CA LEU A 239 -11.29 21.03 -12.04
C LEU A 239 -10.39 19.79 -12.12
N MET A 240 -9.10 19.96 -12.44
CA MET A 240 -8.13 18.86 -12.46
C MET A 240 -7.91 18.28 -11.06
N ALA A 241 -7.84 19.10 -10.02
CA ALA A 241 -7.77 18.61 -8.64
C ALA A 241 -9.00 17.74 -8.28
N LEU A 242 -10.21 18.17 -8.69
CA LEU A 242 -11.43 17.40 -8.47
C LEU A 242 -11.40 16.05 -9.23
N VAL A 243 -11.01 16.07 -10.50
CA VAL A 243 -10.85 14.84 -11.31
C VAL A 243 -9.82 13.90 -10.66
N MET A 244 -8.68 14.43 -10.19
CA MET A 244 -7.66 13.64 -9.50
C MET A 244 -8.16 13.05 -8.19
N THR A 245 -9.03 13.73 -7.45
CA THR A 245 -9.66 13.18 -6.24
C THR A 245 -10.52 11.95 -6.55
N PHE A 246 -11.33 12.00 -7.60
CA PHE A 246 -12.11 10.84 -8.04
C PHE A 246 -11.22 9.70 -8.54
N PHE A 247 -10.16 10.04 -9.29
CA PHE A 247 -9.18 9.06 -9.74
C PHE A 247 -8.48 8.38 -8.55
N GLU A 248 -8.07 9.16 -7.55
CA GLU A 248 -7.44 8.64 -6.34
C GLU A 248 -8.37 7.72 -5.55
N LEU A 249 -9.67 8.05 -5.45
CA LEU A 249 -10.66 7.16 -4.82
C LEU A 249 -10.74 5.80 -5.53
N LEU A 250 -10.73 5.78 -6.85
CA LEU A 250 -10.70 4.55 -7.64
C LEU A 250 -9.40 3.77 -7.37
N VAL A 251 -8.26 4.45 -7.37
CA VAL A 251 -6.95 3.84 -7.12
C VAL A 251 -6.86 3.25 -5.71
N ILE A 252 -7.42 3.90 -4.68
CA ILE A 252 -7.48 3.40 -3.30
C ILE A 252 -8.14 2.01 -3.24
N LEU A 253 -9.30 1.86 -3.88
CA LEU A 253 -10.05 0.60 -3.93
C LEU A 253 -9.30 -0.46 -4.75
N LEU A 254 -8.86 -0.07 -5.95
CA LEU A 254 -8.14 -0.96 -6.85
C LEU A 254 -6.84 -1.47 -6.22
N GLN A 255 -6.10 -0.61 -5.52
CA GLN A 255 -4.81 -0.97 -4.94
C GLN A 255 -4.96 -1.97 -3.78
N ALA A 256 -5.97 -1.80 -2.93
CA ALA A 256 -6.28 -2.78 -1.89
C ALA A 256 -6.65 -4.14 -2.50
N TYR A 257 -7.47 -4.13 -3.55
CA TYR A 257 -7.85 -5.32 -4.29
C TYR A 257 -6.64 -6.01 -4.93
N VAL A 258 -5.83 -5.27 -5.71
CA VAL A 258 -4.67 -5.81 -6.44
C VAL A 258 -3.61 -6.37 -5.50
N PHE A 259 -3.34 -5.70 -4.37
CA PHE A 259 -2.38 -6.21 -3.39
C PHE A 259 -2.80 -7.58 -2.84
N VAL A 260 -4.07 -7.72 -2.50
CA VAL A 260 -4.60 -8.96 -1.90
C VAL A 260 -4.75 -10.08 -2.93
N ILE A 261 -5.16 -9.78 -4.17
CA ILE A 261 -5.27 -10.81 -5.21
C ILE A 261 -3.89 -11.35 -5.62
N LEU A 262 -2.86 -10.49 -5.65
CA LEU A 262 -1.49 -10.95 -5.88
C LEU A 262 -0.96 -11.78 -4.71
N THR A 263 -1.29 -11.39 -3.47
CA THR A 263 -0.98 -12.19 -2.29
C THR A 263 -1.63 -13.57 -2.38
N ALA A 264 -2.92 -13.64 -2.76
CA ALA A 264 -3.63 -14.89 -2.97
C ALA A 264 -2.98 -15.73 -4.09
N THR A 265 -2.55 -15.12 -5.19
CA THR A 265 -1.85 -15.80 -6.28
C THR A 265 -0.50 -16.38 -5.82
N TYR A 266 0.25 -15.66 -4.99
CA TYR A 266 1.52 -16.16 -4.44
C TYR A 266 1.30 -17.32 -3.45
N LEU A 267 0.23 -17.25 -2.64
CA LEU A 267 -0.18 -18.32 -1.75
C LEU A 267 -0.64 -19.54 -2.54
N ASN A 268 -1.37 -19.36 -3.64
CA ASN A 268 -1.78 -20.46 -4.51
C ASN A 268 -0.58 -21.23 -5.05
N GLY A 269 0.42 -20.54 -5.59
CA GLY A 269 1.66 -21.15 -6.06
C GLY A 269 2.47 -21.85 -4.95
N ALA A 270 2.29 -21.45 -3.68
CA ALA A 270 2.90 -22.10 -2.53
C ALA A 270 2.16 -23.36 -2.08
N VAL A 271 0.81 -23.37 -2.19
CA VAL A 271 -0.05 -24.49 -1.77
C VAL A 271 -0.16 -25.58 -2.84
N GLU A 272 -0.25 -25.19 -4.10
CA GLU A 272 -0.33 -26.10 -5.24
C GLU A 272 0.94 -25.99 -6.08
N PRO A 273 1.85 -27.00 -6.00
CA PRO A 273 3.01 -27.01 -6.87
C PRO A 273 2.56 -27.12 -8.35
N ALA A 274 3.25 -26.40 -9.22
CA ALA A 274 3.06 -26.54 -10.65
C ALA A 274 3.36 -27.97 -11.07
N HIS A 275 2.33 -28.66 -11.54
CA HIS A 275 2.44 -30.04 -12.07
C HIS A 275 3.07 -30.03 -13.46
#